data_74a0291a0f314219a102f9a75e531398
#
_entry.id   74a0291a0f314219a102f9a75e531398
#
_cell.length_a   1.000
_cell.length_b   1.000
_cell.length_c   1.000
_cell.angle_alpha   90.00
_cell.angle_beta   90.00
_cell.angle_gamma   90.00
#
_symmetry.space_group_name_H-M   'P 1'
#
loop_
_entity.id
_entity.type
_entity.pdbx_description
1 polymer ?
#
loop_
_entity_poly.entity_id
_entity_poly.type
_entity_poly.pdbx_seq_one_letter_code
_entity_poly.pdbx_strand_id
1 'polypeptide(L)'
;MLGDKLNRFSRQIQSRPDAAISGPGNSRYRYAADYFGGELVSSDGGVFIKITVDFPSVFSHGDYSLSDVLATYPLIGGGSILHCGENSLNLSRLLFFDMETTGLSGGTGTVPFLIGFGSLSESGFQVRQYLLPDYPDEAAML
;
A
#
# COMPACT_ATOMS: atom_id res chain seq x y z
N MET A 1 2.81 13.05 4.31
CA MET A 1 3.19 11.80 3.64
C MET A 1 2.04 11.31 2.74
N LEU A 2 1.53 10.06 2.78
CA LEU A 2 0.46 9.65 1.84
C LEU A 2 -0.83 10.45 2.04
N GLY A 3 -1.25 10.70 3.26
CA GLY A 3 -2.43 11.50 3.57
C GLY A 3 -2.37 12.93 3.02
N ASP A 4 -1.20 13.56 3.03
CA ASP A 4 -1.03 14.90 2.44
C ASP A 4 -1.14 14.87 0.91
N LYS A 5 -0.63 13.81 0.28
CA LYS A 5 -0.76 13.59 -1.16
C LYS A 5 -2.22 13.34 -1.55
N LEU A 6 -2.94 12.51 -0.79
CA LEU A 6 -4.36 12.24 -1.00
C LEU A 6 -5.21 13.52 -0.88
N ASN A 7 -4.96 14.33 0.15
CA ASN A 7 -5.66 15.60 0.34
C ASN A 7 -5.36 16.63 -0.78
N ARG A 8 -4.10 16.69 -1.25
CA ARG A 8 -3.73 17.54 -2.39
C ARG A 8 -4.39 17.05 -3.68
N PHE A 9 -4.40 15.74 -3.90
CA PHE A 9 -5.02 15.12 -5.07
C PHE A 9 -6.54 15.39 -5.12
N SER A 10 -7.26 15.20 -4.02
CA SER A 10 -8.70 15.49 -3.93
C SER A 10 -9.01 16.96 -4.25
N ARG A 11 -8.21 17.90 -3.72
CA ARG A 11 -8.37 19.33 -4.03
C ARG A 11 -8.10 19.64 -5.51
N GLN A 12 -7.13 18.98 -6.10
CA GLN A 12 -6.74 19.22 -7.49
C GLN A 12 -7.74 18.65 -8.49
N ILE A 13 -8.39 17.51 -8.17
CA ILE A 13 -9.50 16.99 -8.97
C ILE A 13 -10.71 17.91 -8.92
N GLN A 14 -11.08 18.40 -7.72
CA GLN A 14 -12.23 19.30 -7.54
C GLN A 14 -12.06 20.67 -8.21
N SER A 15 -10.83 21.10 -8.45
CA SER A 15 -10.53 22.40 -9.08
C SER A 15 -10.43 22.37 -10.61
N ARG A 16 -10.52 21.20 -11.25
CA ARG A 16 -10.48 21.09 -12.72
C ARG A 16 -11.89 21.13 -13.31
N PRO A 17 -12.16 22.00 -14.29
CA PRO A 17 -13.42 21.97 -15.01
C PRO A 17 -13.55 20.64 -15.77
N ASP A 18 -14.76 20.04 -15.74
CA ASP A 18 -15.12 18.73 -16.32
C ASP A 18 -14.83 18.57 -17.83
N ALA A 19 -14.49 19.65 -18.52
CA ALA A 19 -14.27 19.67 -19.96
C ALA A 19 -12.95 19.00 -20.44
N ALA A 20 -12.06 18.60 -19.55
CA ALA A 20 -10.76 18.02 -19.91
C ALA A 20 -10.70 16.47 -19.78
N ILE A 21 -11.80 15.81 -19.41
CA ILE A 21 -11.84 14.37 -19.07
C ILE A 21 -12.74 13.58 -20.04
N SER A 22 -12.81 13.98 -21.30
CA SER A 22 -13.54 13.25 -22.35
C SER A 22 -12.61 12.30 -23.11
N GLY A 23 -12.14 11.26 -22.43
CA GLY A 23 -11.47 10.10 -23.02
C GLY A 23 -12.00 8.81 -22.39
N PRO A 24 -11.81 7.63 -22.99
CA PRO A 24 -12.29 6.38 -22.43
C PRO A 24 -11.78 6.22 -20.99
N GLY A 25 -12.65 5.75 -20.09
CA GLY A 25 -12.63 5.79 -18.62
C GLY A 25 -11.30 5.67 -17.85
N ASN A 26 -10.19 5.34 -18.52
CA ASN A 26 -8.90 5.13 -17.89
C ASN A 26 -7.98 6.37 -17.82
N SER A 27 -8.32 7.50 -18.46
CA SER A 27 -7.37 8.64 -18.52
C SER A 27 -7.19 9.34 -17.17
N ARG A 28 -8.27 9.49 -16.38
CA ARG A 28 -8.19 10.07 -15.03
C ARG A 28 -7.46 9.14 -14.05
N TYR A 29 -7.62 7.83 -14.22
CA TYR A 29 -6.96 6.84 -13.37
C TYR A 29 -5.47 6.73 -13.69
N ARG A 30 -5.08 6.88 -14.95
CA ARG A 30 -3.66 6.99 -15.35
C ARG A 30 -3.00 8.21 -14.72
N TYR A 31 -3.68 9.36 -14.74
CA TYR A 31 -3.18 10.55 -14.05
C TYR A 31 -2.99 10.32 -12.54
N ALA A 32 -3.92 9.62 -11.90
CA ALA A 32 -3.80 9.27 -10.49
C ALA A 32 -2.62 8.30 -10.25
N ALA A 33 -2.47 7.28 -11.09
CA ALA A 33 -1.34 6.37 -11.01
C ALA A 33 0.00 7.10 -11.13
N ASP A 34 0.15 7.95 -12.13
CA ASP A 34 1.35 8.77 -12.35
C ASP A 34 1.61 9.71 -11.15
N TYR A 35 0.56 10.32 -10.59
CA TYR A 35 0.69 11.23 -9.44
C TYR A 35 1.22 10.51 -8.20
N PHE A 36 0.79 9.28 -7.95
CA PHE A 36 1.25 8.46 -6.82
C PHE A 36 2.53 7.68 -7.12
N GLY A 37 3.04 7.72 -8.33
CA GLY A 37 4.20 6.94 -8.76
C GLY A 37 3.90 5.44 -8.84
N GLY A 38 2.67 5.11 -9.23
CA GLY A 38 2.19 3.75 -9.37
C GLY A 38 1.85 3.38 -10.81
N GLU A 39 1.35 2.18 -11.00
CA GLU A 39 0.88 1.65 -12.28
C GLU A 39 -0.62 1.35 -12.22
N LEU A 40 -1.34 1.58 -13.31
CA LEU A 40 -2.73 1.19 -13.46
C LEU A 40 -2.79 -0.28 -13.90
N VAL A 41 -3.38 -1.11 -13.05
CA VAL A 41 -3.56 -2.54 -13.31
C VAL A 41 -5.02 -2.80 -13.66
N SER A 42 -5.26 -3.57 -14.72
CA SER A 42 -6.60 -3.98 -15.16
C SER A 42 -6.80 -5.46 -14.97
N SER A 43 -7.99 -5.85 -14.52
CA SER A 43 -8.45 -7.23 -14.41
C SER A 43 -9.91 -7.33 -14.89
N ASP A 44 -10.48 -8.53 -14.88
CA ASP A 44 -11.89 -8.76 -15.27
C ASP A 44 -12.88 -8.02 -14.34
N GLY A 45 -12.45 -7.70 -13.11
CA GLY A 45 -13.27 -6.98 -12.13
C GLY A 45 -13.16 -5.46 -12.20
N GLY A 46 -12.35 -4.89 -13.10
CA GLY A 46 -12.13 -3.43 -13.20
C GLY A 46 -10.66 -3.04 -13.19
N VAL A 47 -10.34 -1.91 -12.54
CA VAL A 47 -8.97 -1.37 -12.47
C VAL A 47 -8.61 -0.98 -11.04
N PHE A 48 -7.33 -1.09 -10.70
CA PHE A 48 -6.76 -0.53 -9.48
C PHE A 48 -5.38 0.07 -9.75
N ILE A 49 -4.92 0.91 -8.83
CA ILE A 49 -3.58 1.49 -8.91
C ILE A 49 -2.67 0.74 -7.95
N LYS A 50 -1.60 0.16 -8.48
CA LYS A 50 -0.56 -0.51 -7.70
C LYS A 50 0.63 0.42 -7.54
N ILE A 51 1.03 0.65 -6.30
CA ILE A 51 2.19 1.45 -5.93
C ILE A 51 3.19 0.51 -5.26
N THR A 52 4.43 0.51 -5.73
CA THR A 52 5.51 -0.28 -5.12
C THR A 52 6.64 0.64 -4.69
N VAL A 53 7.07 0.50 -3.44
CA VAL A 53 8.19 1.26 -2.88
C VAL A 53 9.17 0.27 -2.25
N ASP A 54 10.42 0.34 -2.68
CA ASP A 54 11.51 -0.45 -2.12
C ASP A 54 12.36 0.43 -1.20
N PHE A 55 12.55 -0.04 0.02
CA PHE A 55 13.42 0.55 1.02
C PHE A 55 14.66 -0.34 1.16
N PRO A 56 15.84 0.11 0.71
CA PRO A 56 17.06 -0.69 0.83
C PRO A 56 17.42 -0.92 2.30
N SER A 57 18.21 -1.95 2.58
CA SER A 57 18.62 -2.31 3.95
C SER A 57 19.28 -1.16 4.73
N VAL A 58 19.93 -0.23 4.01
CA VAL A 58 20.55 0.98 4.59
C VAL A 58 19.54 2.10 4.87
N PHE A 59 18.28 1.94 4.49
CA PHE A 59 17.24 2.95 4.77
C PHE A 59 17.03 3.08 6.28
N SER A 60 16.98 4.32 6.75
CA SER A 60 16.74 4.65 8.16
C SER A 60 15.38 5.32 8.34
N HIS A 61 14.68 4.95 9.40
CA HIS A 61 13.47 5.60 9.87
C HIS A 61 13.66 6.01 11.33
N GLY A 62 13.72 7.30 11.58
CA GLY A 62 14.16 7.82 12.88
C GLY A 62 15.61 7.41 13.17
N ASP A 63 15.84 6.85 14.34
CA ASP A 63 17.17 6.45 14.81
C ASP A 63 17.55 5.00 14.41
N TYR A 64 16.68 4.30 13.68
CA TYR A 64 16.91 2.88 13.32
C TYR A 64 17.03 2.70 11.82
N SER A 65 18.01 1.88 11.41
CA SER A 65 18.11 1.40 10.03
C SER A 65 17.41 0.04 9.86
N LEU A 66 17.02 -0.29 8.64
CA LEU A 66 16.49 -1.64 8.36
C LEU A 66 17.54 -2.72 8.61
N SER A 67 18.81 -2.42 8.38
CA SER A 67 19.92 -3.34 8.69
C SER A 67 20.02 -3.65 10.18
N ASP A 68 19.76 -2.66 11.07
CA ASP A 68 19.75 -2.88 12.51
C ASP A 68 18.60 -3.80 12.92
N VAL A 69 17.41 -3.59 12.32
CA VAL A 69 16.26 -4.47 12.55
C VAL A 69 16.56 -5.89 12.11
N LEU A 70 17.13 -6.08 10.92
CA LEU A 70 17.48 -7.39 10.39
C LEU A 70 18.58 -8.08 11.22
N ALA A 71 19.57 -7.35 11.71
CA ALA A 71 20.65 -7.87 12.53
C ALA A 71 20.19 -8.23 13.95
N THR A 72 19.25 -7.49 14.52
CA THR A 72 18.75 -7.70 15.88
C THR A 72 17.76 -8.87 15.96
N TYR A 73 17.15 -9.22 14.85
CA TYR A 73 16.10 -10.22 14.80
C TYR A 73 16.50 -11.61 15.35
N PRO A 74 17.67 -12.20 15.04
CA PRO A 74 18.07 -13.48 15.60
C PRO A 74 18.14 -13.46 17.14
N LEU A 75 18.35 -12.27 17.75
CA LEU A 75 18.42 -12.08 19.20
C LEU A 75 17.03 -11.95 19.84
N ILE A 76 16.03 -11.48 19.07
CA ILE A 76 14.64 -11.34 19.52
C ILE A 76 13.87 -12.67 19.36
N GLY A 77 14.32 -13.54 18.48
CA GLY A 77 13.68 -14.82 18.14
C GLY A 77 13.58 -15.85 19.28
N GLY A 78 14.13 -15.52 20.45
CA GLY A 78 14.02 -16.33 21.67
C GLY A 78 12.72 -16.22 22.45
N GLY A 79 11.70 -15.48 21.97
CA GLY A 79 10.45 -15.78 22.62
C GLY A 79 9.61 -14.72 23.24
N SER A 80 9.25 -13.63 22.63
CA SER A 80 8.34 -12.83 23.41
C SER A 80 7.16 -12.16 22.70
N ILE A 81 7.21 -11.85 21.42
CA ILE A 81 6.13 -11.06 20.83
C ILE A 81 5.26 -11.88 19.86
N LEU A 82 5.85 -12.88 19.21
CA LEU A 82 5.10 -13.76 18.31
C LEU A 82 5.29 -15.21 18.78
N HIS A 83 4.33 -15.73 19.52
CA HIS A 83 4.27 -17.13 19.94
C HIS A 83 4.07 -18.05 18.72
N CYS A 84 5.13 -18.24 17.92
CA CYS A 84 5.13 -19.15 16.77
C CYS A 84 5.64 -20.55 17.11
N GLY A 85 5.54 -20.98 18.38
CA GLY A 85 6.04 -22.28 18.83
C GLY A 85 7.57 -22.32 18.92
N GLU A 86 8.16 -23.52 18.92
CA GLU A 86 9.59 -23.74 19.03
C GLU A 86 10.41 -23.39 17.76
N ASN A 87 9.76 -22.93 16.70
CA ASN A 87 10.40 -22.62 15.43
C ASN A 87 10.85 -21.16 15.39
N SER A 88 12.09 -20.92 15.00
CA SER A 88 12.59 -19.58 14.71
C SER A 88 11.75 -18.94 13.62
N LEU A 89 11.22 -17.74 13.88
CA LEU A 89 10.47 -16.98 12.90
C LEU A 89 11.40 -16.58 11.75
N ASN A 90 11.03 -16.88 10.52
CA ASN A 90 11.77 -16.44 9.35
C ASN A 90 11.18 -15.11 8.87
N LEU A 91 11.95 -14.02 8.96
CA LEU A 91 11.53 -12.67 8.55
C LEU A 91 11.07 -12.59 7.10
N SER A 92 11.70 -13.35 6.20
CA SER A 92 11.30 -13.36 4.79
C SER A 92 9.91 -13.98 4.54
N ARG A 93 9.34 -14.62 5.55
CA ARG A 93 7.99 -15.19 5.53
C ARG A 93 6.94 -14.33 6.24
N LEU A 94 7.36 -13.19 6.82
CA LEU A 94 6.43 -12.22 7.40
C LEU A 94 5.79 -11.38 6.30
N LEU A 95 4.50 -11.26 6.40
CA LEU A 95 3.71 -10.32 5.62
C LEU A 95 3.09 -9.32 6.58
N PHE A 96 3.42 -8.05 6.41
CA PHE A 96 2.75 -6.95 7.07
C PHE A 96 1.55 -6.57 6.23
N PHE A 97 0.42 -6.36 6.89
CA PHE A 97 -0.83 -6.02 6.22
C PHE A 97 -1.48 -4.84 6.91
N ASP A 98 -1.97 -3.91 6.12
CA ASP A 98 -2.75 -2.76 6.58
C ASP A 98 -3.86 -2.44 5.57
N MET A 99 -4.98 -1.88 6.04
CA MET A 99 -6.13 -1.61 5.20
C MET A 99 -6.87 -0.36 5.67
N GLU A 100 -7.14 0.53 4.72
CA GLU A 100 -7.99 1.70 4.93
C GLU A 100 -9.36 1.50 4.28
N THR A 101 -10.40 1.81 5.03
CA THR A 101 -11.79 1.63 4.60
C THR A 101 -12.61 2.92 4.67
N THR A 102 -13.71 2.98 3.93
CA THR A 102 -14.62 4.12 3.90
C THR A 102 -15.43 4.32 5.18
N GLY A 103 -15.47 3.33 6.08
CA GLY A 103 -16.23 3.37 7.33
C GLY A 103 -15.42 2.87 8.52
N LEU A 104 -15.56 3.57 9.67
CA LEU A 104 -14.85 3.24 10.91
C LEU A 104 -15.48 2.09 11.73
N SER A 105 -16.72 1.71 11.42
CA SER A 105 -17.53 0.85 12.32
C SER A 105 -17.85 -0.53 11.78
N GLY A 106 -17.33 -0.91 10.62
CA GLY A 106 -17.68 -2.18 9.98
C GLY A 106 -19.20 -2.32 9.79
N GLY A 107 -19.68 -2.30 8.58
CA GLY A 107 -21.09 -2.45 8.27
C GLY A 107 -21.29 -2.64 6.77
N THR A 108 -22.53 -2.87 6.36
CA THR A 108 -22.89 -2.91 4.94
C THR A 108 -22.51 -1.58 4.27
N GLY A 109 -21.69 -1.66 3.22
CA GLY A 109 -21.21 -0.49 2.47
C GLY A 109 -19.85 0.05 2.91
N THR A 110 -19.15 -0.64 3.82
CA THR A 110 -17.74 -0.37 4.08
C THR A 110 -16.89 -1.00 2.98
N VAL A 111 -16.17 -0.17 2.24
CA VAL A 111 -15.33 -0.59 1.11
C VAL A 111 -13.87 -0.30 1.43
N PRO A 112 -12.96 -1.25 1.25
CA PRO A 112 -11.53 -0.99 1.32
C PRO A 112 -11.10 -0.15 0.12
N PHE A 113 -10.49 0.99 0.37
CA PHE A 113 -10.00 1.86 -0.70
C PHE A 113 -8.47 1.88 -0.81
N LEU A 114 -7.75 1.41 0.21
CA LEU A 114 -6.31 1.25 0.19
C LEU A 114 -5.94 -0.01 0.97
N ILE A 115 -5.21 -0.90 0.32
CA ILE A 115 -4.65 -2.11 0.94
C ILE A 115 -3.15 -2.06 0.82
N GLY A 116 -2.45 -2.22 1.94
CA GLY A 116 -1.00 -2.21 2.04
C GLY A 116 -0.43 -3.58 2.41
N PHE A 117 0.61 -3.99 1.70
CA PHE A 117 1.40 -5.16 2.03
C PHE A 117 2.86 -4.77 2.19
N GLY A 118 3.49 -5.23 3.27
CA GLY A 118 4.91 -5.07 3.50
C GLY A 118 5.60 -6.42 3.62
N SER A 119 6.77 -6.56 3.05
CA SER A 119 7.58 -7.77 3.15
C SER A 119 9.05 -7.43 3.30
N LEU A 120 9.75 -8.23 4.11
CA LEU A 120 11.20 -8.14 4.31
C LEU A 120 11.93 -9.12 3.39
N SER A 121 13.09 -8.71 2.90
CA SER A 121 14.03 -9.52 2.17
C SER A 121 15.46 -9.17 2.61
N GLU A 122 16.45 -9.91 2.14
CA GLU A 122 17.87 -9.59 2.41
C GLU A 122 18.28 -8.21 1.85
N SER A 123 17.61 -7.74 0.79
CA SER A 123 17.87 -6.45 0.17
C SER A 123 17.20 -5.26 0.87
N GLY A 124 16.21 -5.52 1.75
CA GLY A 124 15.49 -4.47 2.47
C GLY A 124 14.02 -4.79 2.69
N PHE A 125 13.20 -3.75 2.66
CA PHE A 125 11.75 -3.83 2.88
C PHE A 125 11.01 -3.30 1.64
N GLN A 126 10.07 -4.08 1.13
CA GLN A 126 9.20 -3.67 0.05
C GLN A 126 7.80 -3.38 0.57
N VAL A 127 7.22 -2.26 0.19
CA VAL A 127 5.82 -1.91 0.40
C VAL A 127 5.10 -1.92 -0.93
N ARG A 128 4.00 -2.65 -1.02
CA ARG A 128 3.04 -2.64 -2.13
C ARG A 128 1.72 -2.11 -1.62
N GLN A 129 1.16 -1.13 -2.31
CA GLN A 129 -0.14 -0.57 -1.99
C GLN A 129 -1.06 -0.70 -3.20
N TYR A 130 -2.29 -1.11 -2.96
CA TYR A 130 -3.36 -1.19 -3.94
C TYR A 130 -4.39 -0.14 -3.58
N LEU A 131 -4.56 0.83 -4.48
CA LEU A 131 -5.50 1.95 -4.30
C LEU A 131 -6.68 1.76 -5.25
N LEU A 132 -7.88 1.76 -4.68
CA LEU A 132 -9.14 1.71 -5.43
C LEU A 132 -9.45 3.11 -5.99
N PRO A 133 -9.54 3.28 -7.32
CA PRO A 133 -9.82 4.56 -7.91
C PRO A 133 -11.31 4.92 -7.88
N ASP A 134 -12.19 3.93 -7.93
CA ASP A 134 -13.65 4.10 -7.86
C ASP A 134 -14.32 2.83 -7.32
N TYR A 135 -15.47 2.95 -6.66
CA TYR A 135 -16.17 1.83 -6.02
C TYR A 135 -16.54 0.66 -6.94
N PRO A 136 -16.98 0.88 -8.20
CA PRO A 136 -17.28 -0.22 -9.11
C PRO A 136 -16.09 -1.13 -9.40
N ASP A 137 -14.88 -0.67 -9.17
CA ASP A 137 -13.63 -1.39 -9.42
C ASP A 137 -13.16 -2.26 -8.23
N GLU A 138 -13.95 -2.35 -7.14
CA GLU A 138 -13.57 -3.07 -5.91
C GLU A 138 -13.17 -4.52 -6.19
N ALA A 139 -13.90 -5.20 -7.07
CA ALA A 139 -13.63 -6.60 -7.41
C ALA A 139 -12.26 -6.82 -8.10
N ALA A 140 -11.70 -5.78 -8.73
CA ALA A 140 -10.38 -5.84 -9.34
C ALA A 140 -9.25 -5.83 -8.31
N MET A 141 -9.49 -5.21 -7.14
CA MET A 141 -8.49 -5.04 -6.09
C MET A 141 -8.46 -6.22 -5.11
N LEU A 142 -9.58 -6.91 -4.91
CA LEU A 142 -9.75 -8.05 -4.00
C LEU A 142 -9.47 -9.39 -4.69
#